data_c3573c4c21d0ed56685b10d03d8399e3
#
_entry.id   c3573c4c21d0ed56685b10d03d8399e3
#
_cell.length_a   1.000
_cell.length_b   1.000
_cell.length_c   1.000
_cell.angle_alpha   90.00
_cell.angle_beta   90.00
_cell.angle_gamma   90.00
#
_symmetry.space_group_name_H-M   'P 1'
#
loop_
_entity.id
_entity.type
_entity.pdbx_description
1 polymer ?
#
loop_
_entity_poly.entity_id
_entity_poly.type
_entity_poly.pdbx_seq_one_letter_code
_entity_poly.pdbx_strand_id
1 'polypeptide(L)'
;MLLDVTLIVLCAGNSTRFEHKTKKQWIRIENEPLWLNVTKRLASFSQFDKIIVASHEDELAYMKNFTDDFTFVKGGDTRQKSILNCLEFVTTKYVMISDVARACIPQSVIKNLLDEKENADCIVPVLNVTDTVIYETNTINRDEVKLI
;
A
#
# COMPACT_ATOMS: atom_id res chain seq x y z
N MET A 1 6.29 13.94 18.48
CA MET A 1 6.48 12.54 18.92
C MET A 1 6.37 11.66 17.68
N LEU A 2 7.35 10.83 17.43
CA LEU A 2 7.30 9.87 16.32
C LEU A 2 6.13 8.91 16.55
N LEU A 3 5.47 8.45 15.47
CA LEU A 3 4.25 7.63 15.55
C LEU A 3 4.51 6.17 15.95
N ASP A 4 5.78 5.75 15.92
CA ASP A 4 6.19 4.34 16.04
C ASP A 4 5.52 3.46 14.96
N VAL A 5 5.43 4.00 13.74
CA VAL A 5 4.81 3.37 12.57
C VAL A 5 5.74 3.44 11.37
N THR A 6 5.97 2.30 10.73
CA THR A 6 6.62 2.21 9.41
C THR A 6 5.55 2.17 8.32
N LEU A 7 5.68 3.02 7.29
CA LEU A 7 4.87 2.95 6.08
C LEU A 7 5.54 2.00 5.07
N ILE A 8 4.82 0.99 4.60
CA ILE A 8 5.25 0.08 3.53
C ILE A 8 4.38 0.31 2.30
N VAL A 9 4.99 0.66 1.16
CA VAL A 9 4.31 0.82 -0.12
C VAL A 9 4.75 -0.28 -1.08
N LEU A 10 3.79 -1.10 -1.53
CA LEU A 10 4.03 -2.25 -2.38
C LEU A 10 4.00 -1.86 -3.86
N CYS A 11 5.16 -1.90 -4.51
CA CYS A 11 5.37 -1.53 -5.92
C CYS A 11 5.96 -2.67 -6.77
N ALA A 12 6.17 -3.87 -6.20
CA ALA A 12 6.85 -4.99 -6.87
C ALA A 12 5.99 -5.76 -7.88
N GLY A 13 4.74 -5.36 -8.13
CA GLY A 13 3.82 -6.07 -9.00
C GLY A 13 4.17 -5.95 -10.48
N ASN A 14 4.00 -7.05 -11.23
CA ASN A 14 4.25 -7.11 -12.69
C ASN A 14 3.17 -6.44 -13.55
N SER A 15 2.10 -5.93 -12.93
CA SER A 15 0.98 -5.25 -13.60
C SER A 15 0.31 -6.08 -14.72
N THR A 16 0.28 -7.41 -14.61
CA THR A 16 -0.20 -8.34 -15.64
C THR A 16 -1.65 -8.12 -16.05
N ARG A 17 -2.50 -7.63 -15.13
CA ARG A 17 -3.91 -7.28 -15.39
C ARG A 17 -4.09 -5.89 -16.00
N PHE A 18 -3.03 -5.13 -16.05
CA PHE A 18 -3.03 -3.76 -16.56
C PHE A 18 -2.51 -3.77 -18.01
N GLU A 19 -3.31 -4.14 -18.98
CA GLU A 19 -3.00 -4.35 -20.39
C GLU A 19 -2.30 -3.16 -21.09
N HIS A 20 -1.25 -2.63 -20.49
CA HIS A 20 -0.47 -1.49 -20.96
C HIS A 20 1.01 -1.87 -21.08
N LYS A 21 1.73 -1.28 -22.04
CA LYS A 21 3.17 -1.53 -22.24
C LYS A 21 4.04 -1.13 -21.03
N THR A 22 3.61 -0.11 -20.30
CA THR A 22 4.30 0.39 -19.11
C THR A 22 3.66 -0.21 -17.85
N LYS A 23 4.46 -0.76 -16.94
CA LYS A 23 3.96 -1.21 -15.64
C LYS A 23 3.30 -0.04 -14.91
N LYS A 24 2.21 -0.28 -14.17
CA LYS A 24 1.39 0.78 -13.57
C LYS A 24 2.18 1.70 -12.63
N GLN A 25 3.15 1.18 -11.89
CA GLN A 25 3.99 1.98 -10.99
C GLN A 25 4.83 3.03 -11.72
N TRP A 26 5.07 2.87 -13.02
CA TRP A 26 5.85 3.78 -13.86
C TRP A 26 5.00 4.73 -14.71
N ILE A 27 3.68 4.68 -14.61
CA ILE A 27 2.81 5.71 -15.22
C ILE A 27 3.21 7.04 -14.60
N ARG A 28 3.31 8.07 -15.42
CA ARG A 28 3.66 9.42 -14.95
C ARG A 28 2.39 10.19 -14.56
N ILE A 29 2.49 10.81 -13.40
CA ILE A 29 1.56 11.85 -12.96
C ILE A 29 2.39 13.14 -13.01
N GLU A 30 2.07 14.02 -13.96
CA GLU A 30 2.89 15.18 -14.28
C GLU A 30 4.34 14.76 -14.60
N ASN A 31 5.29 15.14 -13.76
CA ASN A 31 6.72 14.86 -13.96
C ASN A 31 7.25 13.68 -13.13
N GLU A 32 6.43 13.05 -12.29
CA GLU A 32 6.85 11.97 -11.41
C GLU A 32 6.21 10.63 -11.77
N PRO A 33 6.89 9.49 -11.56
CA PRO A 33 6.27 8.17 -11.67
C PRO A 33 5.25 7.97 -10.54
N LEU A 34 4.20 7.21 -10.82
CA LEU A 34 3.09 6.95 -9.90
C LEU A 34 3.58 6.47 -8.52
N TRP A 35 4.57 5.56 -8.49
CA TRP A 35 5.08 5.03 -7.23
C TRP A 35 5.65 6.13 -6.32
N LEU A 36 6.39 7.09 -6.90
CA LEU A 36 6.99 8.18 -6.15
C LEU A 36 5.92 9.15 -5.66
N ASN A 37 5.00 9.53 -6.54
CA ASN A 37 3.89 10.44 -6.23
C ASN A 37 3.02 9.87 -5.10
N VAL A 38 2.61 8.61 -5.20
CA VAL A 38 1.79 7.95 -4.17
C VAL A 38 2.53 7.83 -2.85
N THR A 39 3.80 7.44 -2.87
CA THR A 39 4.59 7.31 -1.64
C THR A 39 4.77 8.65 -0.95
N LYS A 40 5.15 9.70 -1.67
CA LYS A 40 5.26 11.06 -1.14
C LYS A 40 3.94 11.57 -0.55
N ARG A 41 2.84 11.32 -1.26
CA ARG A 41 1.51 11.72 -0.80
C ARG A 41 1.11 11.02 0.50
N LEU A 42 1.28 9.70 0.60
CA LEU A 42 1.00 8.96 1.83
C LEU A 42 1.92 9.43 2.97
N ALA A 43 3.20 9.60 2.69
CA ALA A 43 4.18 10.11 3.65
C ALA A 43 3.84 11.50 4.19
N SER A 44 3.22 12.36 3.38
CA SER A 44 2.82 13.71 3.78
C SER A 44 1.64 13.75 4.75
N PHE A 45 0.88 12.66 4.89
CA PHE A 45 -0.30 12.62 5.77
C PHE A 45 0.05 12.46 7.24
N SER A 46 1.26 11.99 7.56
CA SER A 46 1.71 11.80 8.94
C SER A 46 3.24 11.67 9.01
N GLN A 47 3.80 11.79 10.22
CA GLN A 47 5.23 11.59 10.46
C GLN A 47 5.53 10.12 10.71
N PHE A 48 5.71 9.35 9.65
CA PHE A 48 6.17 7.97 9.75
C PHE A 48 7.66 7.94 10.13
N ASP A 49 8.02 7.00 11.02
CA ASP A 49 9.41 6.81 11.45
C ASP A 49 10.29 6.26 10.33
N LYS A 50 9.70 5.47 9.45
CA LYS A 50 10.37 4.89 8.31
C LYS A 50 9.40 4.70 7.14
N ILE A 51 9.91 4.81 5.93
CA ILE A 51 9.17 4.56 4.70
C ILE A 51 9.92 3.50 3.91
N ILE A 52 9.25 2.39 3.62
CA ILE A 52 9.80 1.25 2.87
C ILE A 52 9.01 1.11 1.57
N VAL A 53 9.72 1.02 0.45
CA VAL A 53 9.15 0.76 -0.87
C VAL A 53 9.60 -0.61 -1.36
N ALA A 54 8.66 -1.54 -1.50
CA ALA A 54 8.93 -2.84 -2.13
C ALA A 54 8.94 -2.70 -3.64
N SER A 55 10.02 -3.08 -4.29
CA SER A 55 10.19 -2.97 -5.73
C SER A 55 10.56 -4.31 -6.37
N HIS A 56 10.32 -4.45 -7.67
CA HIS A 56 10.89 -5.53 -8.45
C HIS A 56 12.42 -5.41 -8.46
N GLU A 57 13.13 -6.55 -8.48
CA GLU A 57 14.59 -6.58 -8.42
C GLU A 57 15.25 -5.73 -9.50
N ASP A 58 14.77 -5.83 -10.73
CA ASP A 58 15.32 -5.10 -11.88
C ASP A 58 15.07 -3.58 -11.83
N GLU A 59 14.14 -3.14 -10.98
CA GLU A 59 13.73 -1.74 -10.87
C GLU A 59 14.36 -1.01 -9.66
N LEU A 60 14.87 -1.77 -8.69
CA LEU A 60 15.42 -1.26 -7.42
C LEU A 60 16.50 -0.18 -7.64
N ALA A 61 17.50 -0.49 -8.46
CA ALA A 61 18.61 0.43 -8.72
C ALA A 61 18.13 1.73 -9.37
N TYR A 62 17.14 1.63 -10.27
CA TYR A 62 16.57 2.78 -10.94
C TYR A 62 15.70 3.62 -10.01
N MET A 63 14.89 3.00 -9.15
CA MET A 63 14.08 3.72 -8.16
C MET A 63 14.91 4.53 -7.18
N LYS A 64 16.06 4.03 -6.76
CA LYS A 64 17.00 4.72 -5.85
C LYS A 64 17.53 6.05 -6.41
N ASN A 65 17.53 6.22 -7.74
CA ASN A 65 17.98 7.49 -8.34
C ASN A 65 16.98 8.64 -8.16
N PHE A 66 15.76 8.36 -7.70
CA PHE A 66 14.73 9.39 -7.53
C PHE A 66 14.76 10.05 -6.15
N THR A 67 15.18 9.33 -5.12
CA THR A 67 15.21 9.84 -3.74
C THR A 67 16.00 8.92 -2.82
N ASP A 68 16.64 9.51 -1.83
CA ASP A 68 17.32 8.82 -0.71
C ASP A 68 16.44 8.75 0.55
N ASP A 69 15.24 9.35 0.51
CA ASP A 69 14.34 9.43 1.69
C ASP A 69 13.68 8.11 2.05
N PHE A 70 13.70 7.10 1.15
CA PHE A 70 13.02 5.84 1.32
C PHE A 70 13.98 4.67 1.39
N THR A 71 13.61 3.66 2.18
CA THR A 71 14.28 2.35 2.16
C THR A 71 13.69 1.50 1.05
N PHE A 72 14.50 1.09 0.08
CA PHE A 72 14.06 0.21 -1.01
C PHE A 72 14.38 -1.24 -0.71
N VAL A 73 13.37 -2.12 -0.82
CA VAL A 73 13.46 -3.55 -0.54
C VAL A 73 13.01 -4.36 -1.74
N LYS A 74 13.72 -5.44 -2.04
CA LYS A 74 13.32 -6.39 -3.07
C LYS A 74 12.00 -7.06 -2.66
N GLY A 75 10.97 -6.93 -3.49
CA GLY A 75 9.73 -7.67 -3.36
C GLY A 75 9.92 -9.17 -3.63
N GLY A 76 8.90 -9.94 -3.35
CA GLY A 76 8.84 -11.37 -3.65
C GLY A 76 7.85 -11.65 -4.79
N ASP A 77 7.73 -12.93 -5.14
CA ASP A 77 6.84 -13.41 -6.20
C ASP A 77 5.35 -13.23 -5.87
N THR A 78 5.03 -13.05 -4.60
CA THR A 78 3.68 -12.79 -4.11
C THR A 78 3.62 -11.51 -3.28
N ARG A 79 2.40 -10.98 -3.11
CA ARG A 79 2.18 -9.83 -2.21
C ARG A 79 2.63 -10.14 -0.77
N GLN A 80 2.30 -11.34 -0.28
CA GLN A 80 2.70 -11.80 1.05
C GLN A 80 4.22 -11.86 1.19
N LYS A 81 4.93 -12.42 0.22
CA LYS A 81 6.38 -12.50 0.25
C LYS A 81 7.03 -11.12 0.20
N SER A 82 6.45 -10.18 -0.57
CA SER A 82 6.91 -8.78 -0.59
C SER A 82 6.76 -8.11 0.77
N ILE A 83 5.63 -8.35 1.47
CA ILE A 83 5.42 -7.85 2.83
C ILE A 83 6.45 -8.45 3.78
N LEU A 84 6.65 -9.77 3.78
CA LEU A 84 7.62 -10.43 4.65
C LEU A 84 9.04 -9.88 4.46
N ASN A 85 9.47 -9.69 3.21
CA ASN A 85 10.77 -9.10 2.92
C ASN A 85 10.89 -7.66 3.49
N CYS A 86 9.82 -6.87 3.45
CA CYS A 86 9.81 -5.52 4.03
C CYS A 86 9.84 -5.55 5.56
N LEU A 87 9.17 -6.51 6.19
CA LEU A 87 9.12 -6.63 7.65
C LEU A 87 10.49 -6.87 8.28
N GLU A 88 11.44 -7.47 7.56
CA GLU A 88 12.83 -7.63 8.00
C GLU A 88 13.54 -6.29 8.29
N PHE A 89 13.05 -5.20 7.70
CA PHE A 89 13.60 -3.84 7.83
C PHE A 89 12.78 -2.94 8.76
N VAL A 90 11.71 -3.46 9.36
CA VAL A 90 10.84 -2.73 10.29
C VAL A 90 11.43 -2.77 11.69
N THR A 91 11.50 -1.61 12.33
CA THR A 91 11.99 -1.46 13.72
C THR A 91 10.95 -0.81 14.64
N THR A 92 9.80 -0.42 14.08
CA THR A 92 8.69 0.22 14.77
C THR A 92 7.68 -0.81 15.28
N LYS A 93 6.87 -0.42 16.26
CA LYS A 93 5.83 -1.27 16.83
C LYS A 93 4.71 -1.59 15.83
N TYR A 94 4.38 -0.64 14.96
CA TYR A 94 3.29 -0.77 14.00
C TYR A 94 3.79 -0.65 12.57
N VAL A 95 3.04 -1.24 11.65
CA VAL A 95 3.23 -1.08 10.20
C VAL A 95 1.93 -0.65 9.53
N MET A 96 2.03 0.29 8.60
CA MET A 96 0.94 0.63 7.69
C MET A 96 1.32 0.15 6.30
N ILE A 97 0.49 -0.69 5.68
CA ILE A 97 0.76 -1.28 4.37
C ILE A 97 -0.22 -0.71 3.35
N SER A 98 0.30 -0.20 2.25
CA SER A 98 -0.49 0.29 1.12
C SER A 98 0.06 -0.22 -0.20
N ASP A 99 -0.80 -0.29 -1.21
CA ASP A 99 -0.43 -0.63 -2.58
C ASP A 99 -0.28 0.64 -3.43
N VAL A 100 0.66 0.65 -4.36
CA VAL A 100 0.90 1.78 -5.28
C VAL A 100 -0.34 2.20 -6.08
N ALA A 101 -1.27 1.28 -6.33
CA ALA A 101 -2.51 1.57 -7.05
C ALA A 101 -3.53 2.37 -6.24
N ARG A 102 -3.31 2.55 -4.94
CA ARG A 102 -4.23 3.27 -4.05
C ARG A 102 -3.86 4.76 -3.97
N ALA A 103 -3.78 5.42 -5.12
CA ALA A 103 -3.30 6.80 -5.24
C ALA A 103 -4.24 7.84 -4.62
N CYS A 104 -5.54 7.55 -4.50
CA CYS A 104 -6.55 8.52 -4.10
C CYS A 104 -7.11 8.28 -2.69
N ILE A 105 -6.39 7.58 -1.81
CA ILE A 105 -6.82 7.39 -0.41
C ILE A 105 -6.98 8.77 0.23
N PRO A 106 -8.13 9.09 0.84
CA PRO A 106 -8.31 10.32 1.61
C PRO A 106 -7.41 10.34 2.86
N GLN A 107 -6.89 11.52 3.20
CA GLN A 107 -6.08 11.68 4.42
C GLN A 107 -6.84 11.25 5.69
N SER A 108 -8.16 11.46 5.73
CA SER A 108 -9.00 11.05 6.86
C SER A 108 -8.95 9.54 7.13
N VAL A 109 -8.86 8.72 6.09
CA VAL A 109 -8.72 7.25 6.23
C VAL A 109 -7.41 6.91 6.91
N ILE A 110 -6.31 7.53 6.47
CA ILE A 110 -4.98 7.31 7.07
C ILE A 110 -4.98 7.76 8.53
N LYS A 111 -5.56 8.93 8.82
CA LYS A 111 -5.66 9.44 10.18
C LYS A 111 -6.45 8.49 11.08
N ASN A 112 -7.63 8.05 10.65
CA ASN A 112 -8.45 7.12 11.42
C ASN A 112 -7.70 5.80 11.72
N LEU A 113 -6.98 5.24 10.73
CA LEU A 113 -6.16 4.04 10.95
C LEU A 113 -5.06 4.26 12.00
N LEU A 114 -4.41 5.43 11.97
CA LEU A 114 -3.36 5.77 12.93
C LEU A 114 -3.93 6.03 14.34
N ASP A 115 -5.11 6.64 14.44
CA ASP A 115 -5.77 6.90 15.73
C ASP A 115 -6.22 5.59 16.40
N GLU A 116 -6.62 4.60 15.61
CA GLU A 116 -7.11 3.30 16.10
C GLU A 116 -6.02 2.22 16.28
N LYS A 117 -4.76 2.51 15.93
CA LYS A 117 -3.66 1.51 15.84
C LYS A 117 -3.41 0.69 17.13
N GLU A 118 -3.84 1.19 18.29
CA GLU A 118 -3.67 0.49 19.59
C GLU A 118 -4.87 -0.36 19.97
N ASN A 119 -5.97 -0.25 19.23
CA ASN A 119 -7.24 -0.87 19.59
C ASN A 119 -7.43 -2.28 19.01
N ALA A 120 -6.58 -2.70 18.06
CA ALA A 120 -6.64 -4.04 17.46
C ALA A 120 -5.29 -4.45 16.86
N ASP A 121 -5.08 -5.75 16.72
CA ASP A 121 -3.87 -6.32 16.10
C ASP A 121 -3.80 -6.04 14.59
N CYS A 122 -4.96 -5.89 13.93
CA CYS A 122 -5.06 -5.57 12.51
C CYS A 122 -6.28 -4.68 12.25
N ILE A 123 -6.08 -3.59 11.52
CA ILE A 123 -7.15 -2.64 11.16
C ILE A 123 -7.16 -2.50 9.65
N VAL A 124 -8.34 -2.73 9.05
CA VAL A 124 -8.53 -2.66 7.60
C VAL A 124 -9.69 -1.71 7.29
N PRO A 125 -9.47 -0.68 6.45
CA PRO A 125 -10.57 0.17 6.01
C PRO A 125 -11.47 -0.61 5.04
N VAL A 126 -12.76 -0.60 5.29
CA VAL A 126 -13.77 -1.30 4.49
C VAL A 126 -14.85 -0.34 4.02
N LEU A 127 -15.52 -0.71 2.94
CA LEU A 127 -16.72 -0.05 2.43
C LEU A 127 -17.90 -1.00 2.50
N ASN A 128 -19.07 -0.46 2.75
CA ASN A 128 -20.30 -1.24 2.63
C ASN A 128 -20.45 -1.76 1.19
N VAL A 129 -20.96 -2.98 1.07
CA VAL A 129 -21.25 -3.56 -0.24
C VAL A 129 -22.40 -2.81 -0.89
N THR A 130 -22.14 -2.21 -2.06
CA THR A 130 -23.15 -1.48 -2.85
C THR A 130 -23.70 -2.30 -4.01
N ASP A 131 -22.93 -3.28 -4.48
CA ASP A 131 -23.27 -4.13 -5.61
C ASP A 131 -24.10 -5.35 -5.19
N THR A 132 -24.72 -6.01 -6.17
CA THR A 132 -25.38 -7.30 -5.96
C THR A 132 -24.32 -8.38 -5.70
N VAL A 133 -24.44 -9.07 -4.57
CA VAL A 133 -23.57 -10.19 -4.23
C VAL A 133 -24.23 -11.49 -4.68
N ILE A 134 -23.49 -12.28 -5.46
CA ILE A 134 -23.92 -13.61 -5.92
C ILE A 134 -22.99 -14.64 -5.30
N TYR A 135 -23.55 -15.63 -4.61
CA TYR A 135 -22.84 -16.79 -4.11
C TYR A 135 -23.43 -18.05 -4.74
N GLU A 136 -22.59 -18.84 -5.39
CA GLU A 136 -23.00 -19.94 -6.26
C GLU A 136 -23.98 -19.45 -7.36
N THR A 137 -25.27 -19.78 -7.27
CA THR A 137 -26.31 -19.36 -8.22
C THR A 137 -27.34 -18.40 -7.62
N ASN A 138 -27.17 -18.02 -6.35
CA ASN A 138 -28.16 -17.23 -5.60
C ASN A 138 -27.65 -15.82 -5.29
N THR A 139 -28.56 -14.87 -5.31
CA THR A 139 -28.30 -13.52 -4.81
C THR A 139 -28.33 -13.53 -3.28
N ILE A 140 -27.31 -12.95 -2.66
CA ILE A 140 -27.26 -12.77 -1.22
C ILE A 140 -27.74 -11.35 -0.87
N ASN A 141 -28.55 -11.23 0.19
CA ASN A 141 -28.92 -9.93 0.74
C ASN A 141 -27.66 -9.23 1.28
N ARG A 142 -27.44 -7.99 0.84
CA ARG A 142 -26.28 -7.18 1.25
C ARG A 142 -26.15 -6.98 2.74
N ASP A 143 -27.29 -6.91 3.44
CA ASP A 143 -27.33 -6.74 4.90
C ASP A 143 -26.83 -7.98 5.67
N GLU A 144 -26.74 -9.14 4.97
CA GLU A 144 -26.21 -10.39 5.53
C GLU A 144 -24.68 -10.55 5.30
N VAL A 145 -24.10 -9.70 4.43
CA VAL A 145 -22.65 -9.71 4.15
C VAL A 145 -21.92 -9.04 5.32
N LYS A 146 -21.19 -9.85 6.09
CA LYS A 146 -20.36 -9.35 7.18
C LYS A 146 -19.05 -8.78 6.61
N LEU A 147 -18.73 -7.58 7.02
CA LEU A 147 -17.38 -7.00 6.84
C LEU A 147 -16.47 -7.72 7.85
N ILE A 148 -15.38 -8.31 7.32
CA ILE A 148 -14.38 -9.04 8.12
C ILE A 148 -13.16 -8.13 8.29
#